data_51fb7a0f889bcaace788eea50bda084c
#
_entry.id   51fb7a0f889bcaace788eea50bda084c
#
_cell.length_a   1.000
_cell.length_b   1.000
_cell.length_c   1.000
_cell.angle_alpha   90.00
_cell.angle_beta   90.00
_cell.angle_gamma   90.00
#
_symmetry.space_group_name_H-M   'P 1'
#
loop_
_entity.id
_entity.type
_entity.pdbx_description
1 polymer ?
#
loop_
_entity_poly.entity_id
_entity_poly.type
_entity_poly.pdbx_seq_one_letter_code
_entity_poly.pdbx_strand_id
1 'polypeptide(L)'
;IEEIRGLYYKKDNEIFINGKRPLMNMDEIVFPYDEDENLDNKIVYYEASRGCPFNCKYCLSSTTHGVRFLNIERVKRELQYFIDKKVRLVKFVDRTFNCNYKFSMAIWEFLINADTDTKFHFEISADILKPQEIELLRKAPKDRFQFEVGVQTTNDDVLFRINRFVNFSDIKEKVEELMSIRNIKQHLDLIAGLPGEDLKSFKKSFNDVYSIRPEEIQLGFLKLLRGSSMREEAHEYEMKYSPYPPYEILSTKDISYDELNLLKKVEHMVDKYYNSQKFDNIIKYFDPKFNTPFEMFYSLSRFFDEKGYFNRNIGNNEYYKVFLDFNSKIIKEDNHILRDIIRYDYLNSNKRRGMPEFLVSKIAKEEEEKIKEKYRGEYSFRDYYVEKFCININKFIQSGEIEEKDTYMLLGYEENVVEIFI
;
A
#
# COMPACT_ATOMS: atom_id res chain seq x y z
N ILE A 1 4.15 -25.42 40.14
CA ILE A 1 3.34 -25.17 38.90
C ILE A 1 2.06 -24.41 39.30
N GLU A 2 1.38 -24.80 40.35
CA GLU A 2 0.08 -24.24 40.79
C GLU A 2 0.14 -22.75 41.20
N GLU A 3 1.29 -22.23 41.61
CA GLU A 3 1.50 -20.83 42.00
C GLU A 3 2.04 -19.93 40.87
N ILE A 4 2.38 -20.50 39.71
CA ILE A 4 2.94 -19.72 38.58
C ILE A 4 1.82 -18.98 37.88
N ARG A 5 1.69 -17.68 38.11
CA ARG A 5 0.69 -16.83 37.43
C ARG A 5 0.83 -16.87 35.92
N GLY A 6 -0.30 -16.92 35.21
CA GLY A 6 -0.37 -16.96 33.76
C GLY A 6 -0.08 -18.32 33.13
N LEU A 7 0.13 -19.36 33.95
CA LEU A 7 0.34 -20.71 33.46
C LEU A 7 -0.99 -21.45 33.29
N TYR A 8 -1.13 -22.12 32.16
CA TYR A 8 -2.18 -23.11 31.89
C TYR A 8 -1.50 -24.48 31.85
N TYR A 9 -1.99 -25.41 32.64
CA TYR A 9 -1.43 -26.75 32.67
C TYR A 9 -2.50 -27.84 32.79
N LYS A 10 -2.20 -29.02 32.30
CA LYS A 10 -3.09 -30.17 32.39
C LYS A 10 -2.59 -31.11 33.51
N LYS A 11 -3.48 -31.48 34.42
CA LYS A 11 -3.25 -32.48 35.48
C LYS A 11 -4.48 -33.37 35.56
N ASP A 12 -4.31 -34.68 35.62
CA ASP A 12 -5.38 -35.65 35.75
C ASP A 12 -6.53 -35.50 34.73
N ASN A 13 -6.18 -35.14 33.48
CA ASN A 13 -7.09 -34.86 32.37
C ASN A 13 -7.90 -33.55 32.48
N GLU A 14 -7.72 -32.76 33.52
CA GLU A 14 -8.32 -31.47 33.72
C GLU A 14 -7.36 -30.33 33.37
N ILE A 15 -7.90 -29.18 32.89
CA ILE A 15 -7.13 -27.99 32.56
C ILE A 15 -7.25 -27.01 33.72
N PHE A 16 -6.11 -26.65 34.29
CA PHE A 16 -6.00 -25.66 35.35
C PHE A 16 -5.48 -24.35 34.78
N ILE A 17 -6.09 -23.24 35.21
CA ILE A 17 -5.77 -21.87 34.80
C ILE A 17 -5.36 -21.09 36.03
N ASN A 18 -4.07 -20.77 36.11
CA ASN A 18 -3.57 -19.92 37.19
C ASN A 18 -3.93 -18.43 36.96
N GLY A 19 -3.98 -17.66 38.01
CA GLY A 19 -4.31 -16.23 37.95
C GLY A 19 -3.43 -15.46 36.94
N LYS A 20 -3.99 -14.44 36.32
CA LYS A 20 -3.28 -13.60 35.33
C LYS A 20 -2.01 -12.98 35.94
N ARG A 21 -0.93 -12.91 35.14
CA ARG A 21 0.26 -12.13 35.49
C ARG A 21 -0.05 -10.64 35.39
N PRO A 22 0.54 -9.79 36.25
CA PRO A 22 0.54 -8.35 36.05
C PRO A 22 1.21 -8.02 34.70
N LEU A 23 0.77 -6.96 34.06
CA LEU A 23 1.39 -6.48 32.83
C LEU A 23 2.82 -6.00 33.14
N MET A 24 3.78 -6.46 32.34
CA MET A 24 5.19 -6.07 32.47
C MET A 24 5.37 -4.59 32.09
N ASN A 25 6.27 -3.89 32.76
CA ASN A 25 6.73 -2.59 32.33
C ASN A 25 7.47 -2.73 30.99
N MET A 26 7.13 -1.87 30.01
CA MET A 26 7.76 -1.91 28.70
C MET A 26 9.27 -1.67 28.75
N ASP A 27 9.75 -0.85 29.68
CA ASP A 27 11.18 -0.57 29.84
C ASP A 27 12.02 -1.76 30.35
N GLU A 28 11.37 -2.83 30.82
CA GLU A 28 12.02 -4.09 31.21
C GLU A 28 12.27 -5.03 30.00
N ILE A 29 11.67 -4.72 28.83
CA ILE A 29 11.86 -5.52 27.62
C ILE A 29 13.27 -5.29 27.08
N VAL A 30 13.99 -6.39 26.84
CA VAL A 30 15.34 -6.32 26.28
C VAL A 30 15.26 -5.89 24.82
N PHE A 31 16.13 -4.96 24.42
CA PHE A 31 16.29 -4.60 23.00
C PHE A 31 16.88 -5.80 22.25
N PRO A 32 16.21 -6.32 21.21
CA PRO A 32 16.55 -7.63 20.67
C PRO A 32 17.66 -7.62 19.61
N TYR A 33 18.18 -6.44 19.26
CA TYR A 33 19.21 -6.31 18.21
C TYR A 33 20.59 -6.20 18.85
N ASP A 34 21.55 -6.98 18.31
CA ASP A 34 22.92 -7.06 18.79
C ASP A 34 23.85 -6.08 18.05
N GLU A 35 24.88 -5.58 18.72
CA GLU A 35 25.87 -4.68 18.10
C GLU A 35 26.65 -5.35 16.96
N ASP A 36 26.86 -6.65 17.01
CA ASP A 36 27.55 -7.43 15.97
C ASP A 36 26.66 -7.75 14.75
N GLU A 37 25.36 -7.44 14.82
CA GLU A 37 24.42 -7.75 13.75
C GLU A 37 24.58 -6.78 12.56
N ASN A 38 24.76 -7.32 11.36
CA ASN A 38 24.73 -6.53 10.14
C ASN A 38 23.28 -6.25 9.71
N LEU A 39 22.82 -5.03 9.94
CA LEU A 39 21.48 -4.55 9.60
C LEU A 39 21.45 -3.65 8.35
N ASP A 40 22.58 -3.43 7.70
CA ASP A 40 22.68 -2.58 6.50
C ASP A 40 21.69 -3.04 5.41
N ASN A 41 20.90 -2.10 4.90
CA ASN A 41 19.85 -2.32 3.89
C ASN A 41 18.76 -3.32 4.25
N LYS A 42 18.62 -3.73 5.52
CA LYS A 42 17.55 -4.63 5.99
C LYS A 42 16.27 -3.90 6.34
N ILE A 43 15.21 -4.68 6.48
CA ILE A 43 13.96 -4.27 7.11
C ILE A 43 13.98 -4.84 8.53
N VAL A 44 13.74 -3.98 9.52
CA VAL A 44 13.63 -4.37 10.92
C VAL A 44 12.25 -4.03 11.50
N TYR A 45 11.85 -4.77 12.51
CA TYR A 45 10.59 -4.53 13.23
C TYR A 45 10.91 -3.96 14.59
N TYR A 46 10.18 -2.92 14.99
CA TYR A 46 10.39 -2.23 16.25
C TYR A 46 9.06 -1.96 16.96
N GLU A 47 9.01 -2.18 18.28
CA GLU A 47 7.83 -1.94 19.10
C GLU A 47 8.16 -0.89 20.16
N ALA A 48 7.61 0.31 20.00
CA ALA A 48 7.75 1.40 20.95
C ALA A 48 6.59 1.48 21.93
N SER A 49 5.43 0.91 21.58
CA SER A 49 4.26 0.80 22.43
C SER A 49 3.52 -0.51 22.21
N ARG A 50 2.84 -1.01 23.23
CA ARG A 50 2.04 -2.23 23.17
C ARG A 50 0.64 -2.00 23.68
N GLY A 51 -0.35 -2.43 22.88
CA GLY A 51 -1.77 -2.26 23.10
C GLY A 51 -2.40 -1.34 22.07
N CYS A 52 -3.71 -1.13 22.16
CA CYS A 52 -4.47 -0.24 21.30
C CYS A 52 -5.57 0.44 22.13
N PRO A 53 -5.86 1.74 21.93
CA PRO A 53 -6.95 2.39 22.64
C PRO A 53 -8.33 2.00 22.11
N PHE A 54 -8.39 1.42 20.91
CA PHE A 54 -9.63 1.03 20.26
C PHE A 54 -10.04 -0.40 20.62
N ASN A 55 -11.32 -0.69 20.41
CA ASN A 55 -11.94 -1.97 20.76
C ASN A 55 -12.59 -2.66 19.55
N CYS A 56 -11.90 -2.65 18.40
CA CYS A 56 -12.39 -3.27 17.17
C CYS A 56 -12.56 -4.78 17.35
N LYS A 57 -13.76 -5.31 17.06
CA LYS A 57 -14.15 -6.71 17.29
C LYS A 57 -13.29 -7.74 16.58
N TYR A 58 -12.73 -7.40 15.41
CA TYR A 58 -11.90 -8.30 14.60
C TYR A 58 -10.44 -8.37 15.05
N CYS A 59 -10.01 -7.41 15.89
CA CYS A 59 -8.59 -7.23 16.23
C CYS A 59 -8.23 -7.83 17.59
N LEU A 60 -7.11 -8.56 17.66
CA LEU A 60 -6.60 -9.11 18.92
C LEU A 60 -6.07 -8.04 19.87
N SER A 61 -5.69 -6.88 19.34
CA SER A 61 -5.18 -5.78 20.19
C SER A 61 -6.25 -5.20 21.12
N SER A 62 -7.54 -5.45 20.81
CA SER A 62 -8.67 -5.08 21.68
C SER A 62 -8.83 -5.96 22.92
N THR A 63 -8.15 -7.12 22.96
CA THR A 63 -8.25 -8.07 24.09
C THR A 63 -7.45 -7.65 25.32
N THR A 64 -6.55 -6.67 25.17
CA THR A 64 -5.76 -6.06 26.24
C THR A 64 -6.07 -4.58 26.35
N HIS A 65 -6.65 -4.15 27.45
CA HIS A 65 -7.00 -2.75 27.65
C HIS A 65 -5.79 -1.87 27.93
N GLY A 66 -5.78 -0.68 27.35
CA GLY A 66 -4.77 0.35 27.53
C GLY A 66 -3.53 0.17 26.64
N VAL A 67 -2.77 1.25 26.54
CA VAL A 67 -1.51 1.29 25.79
C VAL A 67 -0.36 1.57 26.74
N ARG A 68 0.70 0.82 26.64
CA ARG A 68 1.93 0.98 27.41
C ARG A 68 3.05 1.40 26.47
N PHE A 69 3.86 2.35 26.89
CA PHE A 69 4.92 2.95 26.08
C PHE A 69 6.29 2.66 26.69
N LEU A 70 7.30 2.50 25.84
CA LEU A 70 8.68 2.65 26.23
C LEU A 70 8.97 4.11 26.62
N ASN A 71 9.98 4.32 27.46
CA ASN A 71 10.49 5.66 27.73
C ASN A 71 10.96 6.34 26.42
N ILE A 72 10.55 7.59 26.17
CA ILE A 72 10.84 8.33 24.93
C ILE A 72 12.35 8.39 24.66
N GLU A 73 13.17 8.67 25.66
CA GLU A 73 14.62 8.78 25.48
C GLU A 73 15.26 7.41 25.15
N ARG A 74 14.67 6.33 25.66
CA ARG A 74 15.05 4.98 25.24
C ARG A 74 14.71 4.74 23.78
N VAL A 75 13.48 5.08 23.35
CA VAL A 75 13.05 4.93 21.94
C VAL A 75 13.99 5.70 21.02
N LYS A 76 14.33 6.94 21.34
CA LYS A 76 15.26 7.74 20.53
C LYS A 76 16.65 7.09 20.40
N ARG A 77 17.19 6.53 21.50
CA ARG A 77 18.49 5.82 21.47
C ARG A 77 18.43 4.57 20.60
N GLU A 78 17.36 3.78 20.70
CA GLU A 78 17.18 2.56 19.91
C GLU A 78 16.94 2.89 18.42
N LEU A 79 16.24 3.97 18.10
CA LEU A 79 16.08 4.46 16.72
C LEU A 79 17.40 5.00 16.16
N GLN A 80 18.20 5.70 16.97
CA GLN A 80 19.54 6.14 16.57
C GLN A 80 20.44 4.95 16.22
N TYR A 81 20.37 3.87 16.99
CA TYR A 81 21.08 2.63 16.68
C TYR A 81 20.74 2.10 15.28
N PHE A 82 19.44 2.07 14.90
CA PHE A 82 19.05 1.64 13.55
C PHE A 82 19.55 2.60 12.44
N ILE A 83 19.54 3.90 12.71
CA ILE A 83 20.08 4.93 11.82
C ILE A 83 21.59 4.71 11.61
N ASP A 84 22.36 4.54 12.68
CA ASP A 84 23.79 4.31 12.63
C ASP A 84 24.15 3.00 11.89
N LYS A 85 23.30 1.97 12.01
CA LYS A 85 23.40 0.70 11.27
C LYS A 85 22.88 0.77 9.82
N LYS A 86 22.45 1.95 9.36
CA LYS A 86 21.93 2.18 7.98
C LYS A 86 20.82 1.22 7.59
N VAL A 87 19.92 0.95 8.53
CA VAL A 87 18.72 0.14 8.27
C VAL A 87 17.89 0.78 7.15
N ARG A 88 17.50 0.01 6.14
CA ARG A 88 16.70 0.54 5.04
C ARG A 88 15.31 0.98 5.48
N LEU A 89 14.65 0.18 6.30
CA LEU A 89 13.27 0.43 6.75
C LEU A 89 13.07 -0.11 8.17
N VAL A 90 12.62 0.75 9.07
CA VAL A 90 12.12 0.38 10.41
C VAL A 90 10.60 0.33 10.35
N LYS A 91 10.01 -0.85 10.54
CA LYS A 91 8.56 -1.02 10.66
C LYS A 91 8.16 -1.03 12.13
N PHE A 92 7.44 0.01 12.55
CA PHE A 92 6.81 0.00 13.86
C PHE A 92 5.66 -1.00 13.86
N VAL A 93 5.61 -1.83 14.89
CA VAL A 93 4.52 -2.80 15.11
C VAL A 93 3.50 -2.31 16.12
N ASP A 94 3.59 -1.06 16.49
CA ASP A 94 2.63 -0.32 17.31
C ASP A 94 1.29 -0.24 16.59
N ARG A 95 0.20 -0.63 17.24
CA ARG A 95 -1.12 -0.79 16.59
C ARG A 95 -1.84 0.52 16.27
N THR A 96 -1.49 1.60 16.94
CA THR A 96 -1.95 2.96 16.67
C THR A 96 -0.91 3.90 17.22
N PHE A 97 0.13 4.13 16.44
CA PHE A 97 1.32 4.87 16.90
C PHE A 97 0.98 6.26 17.43
N ASN A 98 0.05 6.95 16.79
CA ASN A 98 -0.36 8.32 17.15
C ASN A 98 -1.43 8.40 18.25
N CYS A 99 -1.70 7.31 18.97
CA CYS A 99 -2.70 7.33 20.05
C CYS A 99 -2.29 8.19 21.25
N ASN A 100 -1.02 8.52 21.38
CA ASN A 100 -0.51 9.47 22.37
C ASN A 100 0.20 10.63 21.67
N TYR A 101 -0.46 11.76 21.61
CA TYR A 101 0.01 12.98 20.93
C TYR A 101 1.44 13.41 21.34
N LYS A 102 1.76 13.38 22.63
CA LYS A 102 3.09 13.80 23.10
C LYS A 102 4.18 12.84 22.66
N PHE A 103 3.83 11.56 22.63
CA PHE A 103 4.74 10.49 22.24
C PHE A 103 5.02 10.55 20.73
N SER A 104 3.97 10.60 19.90
CA SER A 104 4.10 10.67 18.45
C SER A 104 4.87 11.90 17.99
N MET A 105 4.53 13.08 18.53
CA MET A 105 5.23 14.33 18.25
C MET A 105 6.73 14.24 18.55
N ALA A 106 7.11 13.74 19.74
CA ALA A 106 8.50 13.66 20.13
C ALA A 106 9.34 12.71 19.28
N ILE A 107 8.74 11.62 18.80
CA ILE A 107 9.42 10.64 17.94
C ILE A 107 9.47 11.14 16.48
N TRP A 108 8.37 11.65 15.93
CA TRP A 108 8.38 12.21 14.58
C TRP A 108 9.35 13.39 14.46
N GLU A 109 9.38 14.31 15.43
CA GLU A 109 10.32 15.44 15.46
C GLU A 109 11.78 14.95 15.46
N PHE A 110 12.10 13.95 16.28
CA PHE A 110 13.43 13.33 16.29
C PHE A 110 13.80 12.76 14.93
N LEU A 111 12.91 11.98 14.29
CA LEU A 111 13.14 11.34 13.01
C LEU A 111 13.17 12.31 11.82
N ILE A 112 12.43 13.42 11.89
CA ILE A 112 12.46 14.49 10.88
C ILE A 112 13.82 15.18 10.87
N ASN A 113 14.40 15.41 12.04
CA ASN A 113 15.69 16.10 12.20
C ASN A 113 16.90 15.17 12.05
N ALA A 114 16.70 13.86 11.96
CA ALA A 114 17.79 12.90 11.79
C ALA A 114 18.38 12.97 10.37
N ASP A 115 19.71 12.98 10.28
CA ASP A 115 20.44 12.86 9.00
C ASP A 115 20.58 11.37 8.63
N THR A 116 19.66 10.88 7.82
CA THR A 116 19.58 9.46 7.45
C THR A 116 18.72 9.22 6.20
N ASP A 117 19.00 8.14 5.49
CA ASP A 117 18.15 7.60 4.41
C ASP A 117 17.20 6.50 4.91
N THR A 118 17.29 6.13 6.20
CA THR A 118 16.40 5.15 6.82
C THR A 118 14.94 5.62 6.73
N LYS A 119 14.06 4.74 6.30
CA LYS A 119 12.61 4.99 6.23
C LYS A 119 11.92 4.39 7.44
N PHE A 120 10.78 4.97 7.80
CA PHE A 120 10.01 4.53 8.97
C PHE A 120 8.55 4.33 8.58
N HIS A 121 8.01 3.17 8.93
CA HIS A 121 6.63 2.81 8.66
C HIS A 121 5.84 2.77 9.97
N PHE A 122 4.65 3.39 9.98
CA PHE A 122 3.78 3.49 11.14
C PHE A 122 2.34 3.09 10.79
N GLU A 123 1.71 2.27 11.64
CA GLU A 123 0.26 2.10 11.65
C GLU A 123 -0.36 3.26 12.46
N ILE A 124 -1.21 4.08 11.84
CA ILE A 124 -1.84 5.24 12.47
C ILE A 124 -3.37 5.20 12.34
N SER A 125 -4.04 5.97 13.20
CA SER A 125 -5.45 6.35 13.00
C SER A 125 -5.50 7.79 12.52
N ALA A 126 -5.94 8.01 11.28
CA ALA A 126 -5.88 9.35 10.67
C ALA A 126 -6.87 10.33 11.31
N ASP A 127 -8.04 9.83 11.75
CA ASP A 127 -9.11 10.60 12.39
C ASP A 127 -8.67 11.32 13.67
N ILE A 128 -7.67 10.77 14.40
CA ILE A 128 -7.18 11.39 15.64
C ILE A 128 -5.98 12.32 15.44
N LEU A 129 -5.51 12.51 14.19
CA LEU A 129 -4.42 13.44 13.89
C LEU A 129 -4.82 14.88 14.21
N LYS A 130 -3.97 15.55 14.95
CA LYS A 130 -4.16 16.97 15.31
C LYS A 130 -3.48 17.89 14.29
N PRO A 131 -3.96 19.13 14.12
CA PRO A 131 -3.33 20.09 13.21
C PRO A 131 -1.83 20.28 13.45
N GLN A 132 -1.39 20.25 14.71
CA GLN A 132 0.03 20.41 15.06
C GLN A 132 0.89 19.20 14.61
N GLU A 133 0.31 17.99 14.60
CA GLU A 133 1.00 16.80 14.06
C GLU A 133 1.16 16.94 12.55
N ILE A 134 0.13 17.39 11.84
CA ILE A 134 0.20 17.60 10.40
C ILE A 134 1.21 18.70 10.05
N GLU A 135 1.25 19.80 10.81
CA GLU A 135 2.24 20.84 10.61
C GLU A 135 3.68 20.37 10.86
N LEU A 136 3.89 19.48 11.81
CA LEU A 136 5.18 18.83 12.00
C LEU A 136 5.51 17.92 10.80
N LEU A 137 4.57 17.08 10.39
CA LEU A 137 4.73 16.13 9.29
C LEU A 137 5.00 16.80 7.94
N ARG A 138 4.54 18.05 7.72
CA ARG A 138 4.91 18.87 6.53
C ARG A 138 6.42 19.06 6.39
N LYS A 139 7.16 19.02 7.51
CA LYS A 139 8.62 19.22 7.52
C LYS A 139 9.40 17.93 7.28
N ALA A 140 8.71 16.79 7.19
CA ALA A 140 9.38 15.51 6.99
C ALA A 140 10.07 15.48 5.61
N PRO A 141 11.31 14.97 5.53
CA PRO A 141 11.95 14.70 4.25
C PRO A 141 11.09 13.76 3.39
N LYS A 142 11.14 13.94 2.08
CA LYS A 142 10.37 13.13 1.14
C LYS A 142 10.68 11.63 1.35
N ASP A 143 9.64 10.81 1.36
CA ASP A 143 9.68 9.35 1.54
C ASP A 143 10.29 8.88 2.88
N ARG A 144 10.53 9.77 3.86
CA ARG A 144 11.00 9.41 5.20
C ARG A 144 9.98 8.53 5.92
N PHE A 145 8.71 8.83 5.77
CA PHE A 145 7.62 8.15 6.46
C PHE A 145 6.69 7.42 5.48
N GLN A 146 6.16 6.28 5.94
CA GLN A 146 5.07 5.56 5.33
C GLN A 146 4.00 5.37 6.40
N PHE A 147 2.77 5.76 6.10
CA PHE A 147 1.63 5.58 7.00
C PHE A 147 0.68 4.53 6.47
N GLU A 148 0.39 3.53 7.28
CA GLU A 148 -0.67 2.57 7.07
C GLU A 148 -1.89 3.02 7.86
N VAL A 149 -2.98 3.28 7.15
CA VAL A 149 -4.23 3.80 7.70
C VAL A 149 -5.35 2.80 7.47
N GLY A 150 -5.80 2.17 8.54
CA GLY A 150 -6.93 1.25 8.47
C GLY A 150 -8.24 1.99 8.24
N VAL A 151 -8.74 2.05 7.03
CA VAL A 151 -10.10 2.52 6.70
C VAL A 151 -11.11 1.43 7.01
N GLN A 152 -10.82 0.21 6.58
CA GLN A 152 -11.57 -1.03 6.71
C GLN A 152 -12.80 -1.08 5.78
N THR A 153 -13.66 -0.09 5.83
CA THR A 153 -14.83 0.16 4.99
C THR A 153 -15.20 1.64 5.05
N THR A 154 -15.94 2.14 4.05
CA THR A 154 -16.51 3.50 4.07
C THR A 154 -17.98 3.51 4.46
N ASN A 155 -18.51 2.36 4.90
CA ASN A 155 -19.86 2.20 5.38
C ASN A 155 -19.91 2.39 6.91
N ASP A 156 -20.43 3.52 7.36
CA ASP A 156 -20.48 3.88 8.79
C ASP A 156 -21.27 2.88 9.64
N ASP A 157 -22.33 2.24 9.09
CA ASP A 157 -23.07 1.19 9.81
C ASP A 157 -22.22 -0.05 10.06
N VAL A 158 -21.37 -0.40 9.11
CA VAL A 158 -20.41 -1.51 9.24
C VAL A 158 -19.31 -1.14 10.24
N LEU A 159 -18.77 0.08 10.17
CA LEU A 159 -17.77 0.58 11.13
C LEU A 159 -18.34 0.52 12.56
N PHE A 160 -19.55 0.99 12.78
CA PHE A 160 -20.22 0.90 14.08
C PHE A 160 -20.37 -0.55 14.55
N ARG A 161 -20.78 -1.46 13.66
CA ARG A 161 -21.00 -2.89 13.97
C ARG A 161 -19.72 -3.61 14.42
N ILE A 162 -18.58 -3.23 13.90
CA ILE A 162 -17.27 -3.78 14.28
C ILE A 162 -16.60 -3.02 15.43
N ASN A 163 -17.35 -2.16 16.14
CA ASN A 163 -16.83 -1.30 17.23
C ASN A 163 -15.69 -0.35 16.79
N ARG A 164 -15.75 0.15 15.58
CA ARG A 164 -14.84 1.17 15.08
C ARG A 164 -15.62 2.49 14.96
N PHE A 165 -15.56 3.29 16.00
CA PHE A 165 -16.34 4.54 16.14
C PHE A 165 -15.61 5.71 15.47
N VAL A 166 -15.49 5.67 14.17
CA VAL A 166 -14.92 6.72 13.33
C VAL A 166 -15.79 6.88 12.08
N ASN A 167 -15.87 8.08 11.53
CA ASN A 167 -16.53 8.35 10.26
C ASN A 167 -15.48 8.35 9.13
N PHE A 168 -15.83 7.80 7.98
CA PHE A 168 -14.93 7.82 6.83
C PHE A 168 -14.58 9.23 6.36
N SER A 169 -15.53 10.19 6.49
CA SER A 169 -15.28 11.60 6.16
C SER A 169 -14.08 12.20 6.91
N ASP A 170 -13.93 11.86 8.19
CA ASP A 170 -12.88 12.38 9.03
C ASP A 170 -11.51 11.78 8.64
N ILE A 171 -11.48 10.48 8.33
CA ILE A 171 -10.30 9.82 7.79
C ILE A 171 -9.91 10.45 6.46
N LYS A 172 -10.88 10.60 5.55
CA LYS A 172 -10.66 11.15 4.21
C LYS A 172 -10.04 12.55 4.26
N GLU A 173 -10.63 13.45 5.06
CA GLU A 173 -10.13 14.83 5.21
C GLU A 173 -8.63 14.84 5.61
N LYS A 174 -8.26 14.05 6.63
CA LYS A 174 -6.89 14.02 7.13
C LYS A 174 -5.92 13.35 6.16
N VAL A 175 -6.34 12.28 5.51
CA VAL A 175 -5.52 11.61 4.48
C VAL A 175 -5.31 12.53 3.28
N GLU A 176 -6.36 13.19 2.78
CA GLU A 176 -6.25 14.16 1.68
C GLU A 176 -5.33 15.34 2.05
N GLU A 177 -5.40 15.83 3.29
CA GLU A 177 -4.50 16.87 3.78
C GLU A 177 -3.03 16.39 3.75
N LEU A 178 -2.73 15.19 4.25
CA LEU A 178 -1.39 14.60 4.18
C LEU A 178 -0.95 14.33 2.72
N MET A 179 -1.83 13.81 1.87
CA MET A 179 -1.56 13.59 0.44
C MET A 179 -1.19 14.90 -0.29
N SER A 180 -1.79 16.03 0.09
CA SER A 180 -1.47 17.34 -0.50
C SER A 180 -0.02 17.75 -0.29
N ILE A 181 0.65 17.26 0.74
CA ILE A 181 2.05 17.58 1.07
C ILE A 181 3.02 16.77 0.19
N ARG A 182 2.63 15.56 -0.25
CA ARG A 182 3.40 14.66 -1.15
C ARG A 182 4.79 14.25 -0.63
N ASN A 183 4.98 14.20 0.68
CA ASN A 183 6.24 13.80 1.31
C ASN A 183 6.15 12.48 2.09
N ILE A 184 4.94 12.00 2.39
CA ILE A 184 4.65 10.78 3.15
C ILE A 184 3.83 9.83 2.29
N LYS A 185 4.26 8.59 2.16
CA LYS A 185 3.48 7.55 1.48
C LYS A 185 2.32 7.09 2.33
N GLN A 186 1.14 6.98 1.72
CA GLN A 186 -0.08 6.55 2.38
C GLN A 186 -0.52 5.18 1.86
N HIS A 187 -0.70 4.23 2.76
CA HIS A 187 -1.34 2.94 2.50
C HIS A 187 -2.72 2.95 3.16
N LEU A 188 -3.76 2.69 2.40
CA LEU A 188 -5.13 2.64 2.90
C LEU A 188 -5.65 1.21 2.83
N ASP A 189 -6.15 0.69 3.97
CA ASP A 189 -6.58 -0.69 4.10
C ASP A 189 -8.09 -0.82 4.04
N LEU A 190 -8.57 -1.79 3.28
CA LEU A 190 -9.95 -2.26 3.26
C LEU A 190 -10.00 -3.73 3.69
N ILE A 191 -11.08 -4.14 4.36
CA ILE A 191 -11.32 -5.53 4.77
C ILE A 191 -12.60 -6.05 4.13
N ALA A 192 -12.49 -7.03 3.24
CA ALA A 192 -13.62 -7.75 2.68
C ALA A 192 -14.15 -8.80 3.66
N GLY A 193 -15.48 -8.97 3.69
CA GLY A 193 -16.16 -9.96 4.53
C GLY A 193 -16.50 -9.46 5.94
N LEU A 194 -16.52 -8.17 6.16
CA LEU A 194 -17.04 -7.56 7.39
C LEU A 194 -18.57 -7.80 7.50
N PRO A 195 -19.12 -7.97 8.73
CA PRO A 195 -20.53 -8.24 8.92
C PRO A 195 -21.39 -7.02 8.51
N GLY A 196 -22.39 -7.26 7.64
CA GLY A 196 -23.27 -6.23 7.11
C GLY A 196 -22.72 -5.51 5.87
N GLU A 197 -21.60 -5.97 5.31
CA GLU A 197 -21.05 -5.45 4.07
C GLU A 197 -21.21 -6.47 2.94
N ASP A 198 -22.11 -6.17 2.00
CA ASP A 198 -22.27 -6.92 0.76
C ASP A 198 -21.27 -6.47 -0.31
N LEU A 199 -21.24 -7.16 -1.44
CA LEU A 199 -20.36 -6.82 -2.56
C LEU A 199 -20.60 -5.40 -3.09
N LYS A 200 -21.84 -4.90 -3.07
CA LYS A 200 -22.18 -3.55 -3.54
C LYS A 200 -21.59 -2.48 -2.62
N SER A 201 -21.71 -2.67 -1.31
CA SER A 201 -21.12 -1.79 -0.30
C SER A 201 -19.60 -1.80 -0.40
N PHE A 202 -18.97 -2.98 -0.53
CA PHE A 202 -17.52 -3.10 -0.70
C PHE A 202 -17.01 -2.39 -1.96
N LYS A 203 -17.72 -2.52 -3.10
CA LYS A 203 -17.39 -1.78 -4.33
C LYS A 203 -17.40 -0.28 -4.10
N LYS A 204 -18.37 0.23 -3.35
CA LYS A 204 -18.42 1.64 -2.99
C LYS A 204 -17.22 2.02 -2.13
N SER A 205 -16.91 1.23 -1.08
CA SER A 205 -15.76 1.46 -0.21
C SER A 205 -14.45 1.51 -1.01
N PHE A 206 -14.27 0.60 -1.96
CA PHE A 206 -13.12 0.61 -2.85
C PHE A 206 -13.03 1.89 -3.69
N ASN A 207 -14.14 2.30 -4.32
CA ASN A 207 -14.17 3.50 -5.16
C ASN A 207 -13.92 4.77 -4.34
N ASP A 208 -14.45 4.85 -3.14
CA ASP A 208 -14.25 5.97 -2.21
C ASP A 208 -12.76 6.10 -1.84
N VAL A 209 -12.10 4.99 -1.47
CA VAL A 209 -10.67 4.97 -1.16
C VAL A 209 -9.82 5.27 -2.38
N TYR A 210 -10.14 4.68 -3.53
CA TYR A 210 -9.43 4.94 -4.78
C TYR A 210 -9.51 6.42 -5.20
N SER A 211 -10.62 7.11 -4.89
CA SER A 211 -10.78 8.54 -5.20
C SER A 211 -9.77 9.44 -4.49
N ILE A 212 -9.23 9.00 -3.35
CA ILE A 212 -8.18 9.70 -2.58
C ILE A 212 -6.82 9.60 -3.30
N ARG A 213 -6.62 8.57 -4.15
CA ARG A 213 -5.35 8.31 -4.84
C ARG A 213 -4.16 8.08 -3.90
N PRO A 214 -4.29 7.22 -2.87
CA PRO A 214 -3.15 6.85 -2.03
C PRO A 214 -2.10 6.12 -2.86
N GLU A 215 -0.87 6.04 -2.37
CA GLU A 215 0.18 5.27 -3.03
C GLU A 215 -0.09 3.76 -3.05
N GLU A 216 -0.78 3.25 -2.03
CA GLU A 216 -1.15 1.83 -1.96
C GLU A 216 -2.57 1.65 -1.42
N ILE A 217 -3.32 0.71 -1.98
CA ILE A 217 -4.63 0.24 -1.49
C ILE A 217 -4.48 -1.23 -1.15
N GLN A 218 -4.54 -1.56 0.12
CA GLN A 218 -4.48 -2.94 0.57
C GLN A 218 -5.89 -3.52 0.72
N LEU A 219 -6.22 -4.51 -0.09
CA LEU A 219 -7.45 -5.28 0.07
C LEU A 219 -7.19 -6.48 0.96
N GLY A 220 -7.58 -6.39 2.23
CA GLY A 220 -7.52 -7.48 3.17
C GLY A 220 -8.81 -8.31 3.18
N PHE A 221 -8.72 -9.52 3.75
CA PHE A 221 -9.88 -10.40 3.99
C PHE A 221 -9.99 -10.65 5.48
N LEU A 222 -11.21 -10.58 6.00
CA LEU A 222 -11.46 -10.77 7.42
C LEU A 222 -10.89 -12.11 7.92
N LYS A 223 -10.18 -12.06 9.04
CA LYS A 223 -9.62 -13.24 9.71
C LYS A 223 -10.28 -13.39 11.08
N LEU A 224 -10.90 -14.54 11.31
CA LEU A 224 -11.58 -14.85 12.58
C LEU A 224 -10.56 -15.35 13.59
N LEU A 225 -9.72 -14.42 14.09
CA LEU A 225 -8.62 -14.74 14.98
C LEU A 225 -9.13 -15.30 16.33
N ARG A 226 -8.44 -16.31 16.86
CA ARG A 226 -8.80 -16.90 18.16
C ARG A 226 -8.67 -15.85 19.27
N GLY A 227 -9.75 -15.68 20.06
CA GLY A 227 -9.83 -14.69 21.14
C GLY A 227 -10.36 -13.32 20.72
N SER A 228 -10.69 -13.11 19.43
CA SER A 228 -11.39 -11.90 19.00
C SER A 228 -12.92 -12.03 19.22
N SER A 229 -13.57 -10.93 19.61
CA SER A 229 -15.04 -10.92 19.78
C SER A 229 -15.76 -11.27 18.48
N MET A 230 -15.21 -10.88 17.32
CA MET A 230 -15.77 -11.22 16.01
C MET A 230 -15.86 -12.73 15.78
N ARG A 231 -14.87 -13.49 16.27
CA ARG A 231 -14.91 -14.95 16.19
C ARG A 231 -15.97 -15.56 17.10
N GLU A 232 -16.19 -14.98 18.27
CA GLU A 232 -17.24 -15.44 19.21
C GLU A 232 -18.63 -15.15 18.67
N GLU A 233 -18.79 -14.01 18.00
CA GLU A 233 -20.05 -13.58 17.35
C GLU A 233 -20.25 -14.17 15.94
N ALA A 234 -19.34 -14.99 15.43
CA ALA A 234 -19.37 -15.47 14.03
C ALA A 234 -20.69 -16.15 13.64
N HIS A 235 -21.35 -16.83 14.58
CA HIS A 235 -22.64 -17.48 14.35
C HIS A 235 -23.78 -16.51 14.10
N GLU A 236 -23.77 -15.29 14.68
CA GLU A 236 -24.79 -14.25 14.49
C GLU A 236 -24.79 -13.70 13.06
N TYR A 237 -23.65 -13.76 12.39
CA TYR A 237 -23.44 -13.28 11.03
C TYR A 237 -23.32 -14.41 10.01
N GLU A 238 -23.64 -15.66 10.40
CA GLU A 238 -23.52 -16.87 9.57
C GLU A 238 -22.13 -17.02 8.91
N MET A 239 -21.10 -16.59 9.62
CA MET A 239 -19.74 -16.59 9.10
C MET A 239 -19.19 -18.01 8.97
N LYS A 240 -18.74 -18.36 7.76
CA LYS A 240 -17.94 -19.56 7.49
C LYS A 240 -16.50 -19.11 7.24
N TYR A 241 -15.54 -19.77 7.90
CA TYR A 241 -14.13 -19.42 7.81
C TYR A 241 -13.25 -20.66 7.87
N SER A 242 -12.01 -20.55 7.40
CA SER A 242 -11.02 -21.62 7.46
C SER A 242 -10.78 -22.04 8.92
N PRO A 243 -10.85 -23.33 9.27
CA PRO A 243 -10.49 -23.81 10.60
C PRO A 243 -8.98 -23.73 10.90
N TYR A 244 -8.18 -23.51 9.86
CA TYR A 244 -6.71 -23.40 9.93
C TYR A 244 -6.25 -21.95 9.82
N PRO A 245 -5.10 -21.60 10.42
CA PRO A 245 -4.50 -20.28 10.21
C PRO A 245 -4.35 -19.95 8.71
N PRO A 246 -4.66 -18.73 8.30
CA PRO A 246 -4.94 -17.54 9.10
C PRO A 246 -6.42 -17.36 9.51
N TYR A 247 -7.26 -18.39 9.46
CA TYR A 247 -8.70 -18.36 9.83
C TYR A 247 -9.51 -17.37 8.97
N GLU A 248 -9.18 -17.33 7.69
CA GLU A 248 -9.77 -16.39 6.73
C GLU A 248 -11.23 -16.71 6.48
N ILE A 249 -12.03 -15.65 6.33
CA ILE A 249 -13.45 -15.71 6.00
C ILE A 249 -13.66 -16.41 4.64
N LEU A 250 -14.69 -17.24 4.56
CA LEU A 250 -15.12 -17.91 3.34
C LEU A 250 -16.48 -17.42 2.85
N SER A 251 -17.38 -17.04 3.77
CA SER A 251 -18.64 -16.39 3.47
C SER A 251 -19.26 -15.80 4.74
N THR A 252 -20.17 -14.84 4.58
CA THR A 252 -21.09 -14.36 5.62
C THR A 252 -22.51 -14.44 5.10
N LYS A 253 -23.50 -14.02 5.89
CA LYS A 253 -24.87 -13.86 5.39
C LYS A 253 -24.99 -12.75 4.32
N ASP A 254 -24.05 -11.80 4.27
CA ASP A 254 -24.08 -10.61 3.41
C ASP A 254 -23.25 -10.77 2.14
N ILE A 255 -22.20 -11.62 2.15
CA ILE A 255 -21.31 -11.87 1.01
C ILE A 255 -21.01 -13.37 0.86
N SER A 256 -21.15 -13.87 -0.36
CA SER A 256 -20.94 -15.29 -0.71
C SER A 256 -19.45 -15.63 -0.91
N TYR A 257 -19.16 -16.94 -0.94
CA TYR A 257 -17.82 -17.45 -1.25
C TYR A 257 -17.34 -17.02 -2.64
N ASP A 258 -18.21 -17.06 -3.62
CA ASP A 258 -17.85 -16.71 -5.00
C ASP A 258 -17.52 -15.22 -5.13
N GLU A 259 -18.25 -14.36 -4.40
CA GLU A 259 -17.96 -12.92 -4.34
C GLU A 259 -16.64 -12.62 -3.64
N LEU A 260 -16.33 -13.29 -2.52
CA LEU A 260 -15.03 -13.15 -1.87
C LEU A 260 -13.89 -13.63 -2.76
N ASN A 261 -14.09 -14.75 -3.49
CA ASN A 261 -13.09 -15.25 -4.43
C ASN A 261 -12.88 -14.30 -5.62
N LEU A 262 -13.96 -13.64 -6.07
CA LEU A 262 -13.88 -12.56 -7.06
C LEU A 262 -13.05 -11.39 -6.52
N LEU A 263 -13.29 -10.98 -5.28
CA LEU A 263 -12.52 -9.89 -4.65
C LEU A 263 -11.03 -10.24 -4.52
N LYS A 264 -10.65 -11.51 -4.30
CA LYS A 264 -9.23 -11.95 -4.32
C LYS A 264 -8.58 -11.75 -5.70
N LYS A 265 -9.34 -11.99 -6.77
CA LYS A 265 -8.83 -11.74 -8.12
C LYS A 265 -8.67 -10.25 -8.39
N VAL A 266 -9.60 -9.43 -7.88
CA VAL A 266 -9.49 -7.95 -7.95
C VAL A 266 -8.31 -7.45 -7.12
N GLU A 267 -8.14 -7.96 -5.91
CA GLU A 267 -6.98 -7.63 -5.05
C GLU A 267 -5.66 -7.88 -5.77
N HIS A 268 -5.49 -9.04 -6.40
CA HIS A 268 -4.31 -9.34 -7.19
C HIS A 268 -4.07 -8.32 -8.31
N MET A 269 -5.13 -7.82 -8.97
CA MET A 269 -4.99 -6.79 -10.00
C MET A 269 -4.57 -5.45 -9.39
N VAL A 270 -5.14 -5.07 -8.25
CA VAL A 270 -4.78 -3.84 -7.54
C VAL A 270 -3.32 -3.90 -7.07
N ASP A 271 -2.92 -4.99 -6.42
CA ASP A 271 -1.53 -5.18 -5.98
C ASP A 271 -0.55 -5.08 -7.14
N LYS A 272 -0.84 -5.76 -8.25
CA LYS A 272 0.08 -5.85 -9.37
C LYS A 272 0.15 -4.57 -10.19
N TYR A 273 -0.98 -3.91 -10.40
CA TYR A 273 -1.06 -2.81 -11.35
C TYR A 273 -1.14 -1.44 -10.69
N TYR A 274 -1.80 -1.30 -9.55
CA TYR A 274 -1.87 -0.04 -8.82
C TYR A 274 -0.72 0.10 -7.82
N ASN A 275 -0.61 -0.81 -6.85
CA ASN A 275 0.35 -0.70 -5.75
C ASN A 275 1.82 -0.77 -6.21
N SER A 276 2.10 -1.38 -7.36
CA SER A 276 3.47 -1.44 -7.89
C SER A 276 3.98 -0.10 -8.42
N GLN A 277 3.09 0.87 -8.70
CA GLN A 277 3.39 2.19 -9.29
C GLN A 277 4.14 2.14 -10.64
N LYS A 278 4.08 0.99 -11.34
CA LYS A 278 4.74 0.79 -12.64
C LYS A 278 3.84 1.03 -13.83
N PHE A 279 2.55 1.20 -13.60
CA PHE A 279 1.51 1.24 -14.62
C PHE A 279 0.60 2.47 -14.47
N ASP A 280 1.10 3.54 -13.83
CA ASP A 280 0.29 4.68 -13.44
C ASP A 280 -0.35 5.39 -14.63
N ASN A 281 0.40 5.57 -15.72
CA ASN A 281 -0.12 6.20 -16.94
C ASN A 281 -1.04 5.27 -17.71
N ILE A 282 -0.79 3.97 -17.68
CA ILE A 282 -1.69 2.95 -18.24
C ILE A 282 -3.03 2.96 -17.50
N ILE A 283 -3.01 2.98 -16.16
CA ILE A 283 -4.22 3.09 -15.34
C ILE A 283 -4.96 4.41 -15.66
N LYS A 284 -4.24 5.52 -15.74
CA LYS A 284 -4.79 6.83 -16.12
C LYS A 284 -5.48 6.82 -17.48
N TYR A 285 -4.97 6.04 -18.44
CA TYR A 285 -5.61 5.85 -19.75
C TYR A 285 -6.92 5.07 -19.66
N PHE A 286 -7.00 4.06 -18.77
CA PHE A 286 -8.20 3.22 -18.64
C PHE A 286 -9.26 3.80 -17.71
N ASP A 287 -8.88 4.60 -16.70
CA ASP A 287 -9.82 5.17 -15.73
C ASP A 287 -11.09 5.79 -16.36
N PRO A 288 -11.00 6.67 -17.38
CA PRO A 288 -12.19 7.29 -17.96
C PRO A 288 -13.02 6.36 -18.86
N LYS A 289 -12.55 5.14 -19.13
CA LYS A 289 -13.23 4.16 -19.98
C LYS A 289 -14.20 3.25 -19.19
N PHE A 290 -14.22 3.37 -17.89
CA PHE A 290 -15.09 2.62 -16.99
C PHE A 290 -15.93 3.56 -16.12
N ASN A 291 -17.14 3.14 -15.73
CA ASN A 291 -17.99 3.95 -14.87
C ASN A 291 -17.39 4.12 -13.46
N THR A 292 -16.65 3.12 -12.98
CA THR A 292 -15.98 3.16 -11.69
C THR A 292 -14.62 2.48 -11.74
N PRO A 293 -13.67 2.89 -10.87
CA PRO A 293 -12.39 2.22 -10.74
C PRO A 293 -12.52 0.71 -10.41
N PHE A 294 -13.48 0.34 -9.56
CA PHE A 294 -13.73 -1.07 -9.27
C PHE A 294 -14.06 -1.87 -10.52
N GLU A 295 -14.92 -1.33 -11.42
CA GLU A 295 -15.28 -2.00 -12.66
C GLU A 295 -14.08 -2.22 -13.58
N MET A 296 -13.14 -1.29 -13.62
CA MET A 296 -11.89 -1.44 -14.35
C MET A 296 -11.08 -2.65 -13.85
N PHE A 297 -10.76 -2.71 -12.55
CA PHE A 297 -10.01 -3.81 -11.98
C PHE A 297 -10.77 -5.14 -12.04
N TYR A 298 -12.09 -5.11 -11.87
CA TYR A 298 -12.94 -6.27 -12.03
C TYR A 298 -12.92 -6.80 -13.47
N SER A 299 -13.08 -5.93 -14.46
CA SER A 299 -13.01 -6.31 -15.88
C SER A 299 -11.64 -6.91 -16.23
N LEU A 300 -10.57 -6.29 -15.73
CA LEU A 300 -9.21 -6.79 -15.92
C LEU A 300 -9.01 -8.16 -15.26
N SER A 301 -9.54 -8.36 -14.03
CA SER A 301 -9.45 -9.65 -13.33
C SER A 301 -10.19 -10.77 -14.07
N ARG A 302 -11.35 -10.47 -14.65
CA ARG A 302 -12.08 -11.42 -15.50
C ARG A 302 -11.30 -11.78 -16.75
N PHE A 303 -10.70 -10.77 -17.40
CA PHE A 303 -9.83 -11.00 -18.55
C PHE A 303 -8.64 -11.90 -18.23
N PHE A 304 -8.01 -11.70 -17.06
CA PHE A 304 -6.95 -12.57 -16.55
C PHE A 304 -7.42 -14.01 -16.35
N ASP A 305 -8.60 -14.19 -15.80
CA ASP A 305 -9.19 -15.50 -15.55
C ASP A 305 -9.49 -16.24 -16.88
N GLU A 306 -10.13 -15.57 -17.82
CA GLU A 306 -10.42 -16.09 -19.14
C GLU A 306 -9.17 -16.50 -19.92
N LYS A 307 -8.04 -15.81 -19.67
CA LYS A 307 -6.74 -16.12 -20.28
C LYS A 307 -5.94 -17.18 -19.52
N GLY A 308 -6.43 -17.62 -18.37
CA GLY A 308 -5.74 -18.58 -17.50
C GLY A 308 -4.48 -18.03 -16.86
N TYR A 309 -4.35 -16.70 -16.76
CA TYR A 309 -3.15 -16.05 -16.21
C TYR A 309 -3.00 -16.28 -14.70
N PHE A 310 -4.08 -16.48 -13.95
CA PHE A 310 -3.99 -16.84 -12.53
C PHE A 310 -3.42 -18.24 -12.28
N ASN A 311 -3.40 -19.11 -13.29
CA ASN A 311 -2.95 -20.49 -13.15
C ASN A 311 -1.49 -20.71 -13.57
N ARG A 312 -0.76 -19.66 -13.90
CA ARG A 312 0.64 -19.72 -14.31
C ARG A 312 1.45 -18.49 -13.90
N ASN A 313 2.76 -18.62 -13.86
CA ASN A 313 3.64 -17.48 -13.68
C ASN A 313 3.66 -16.61 -14.94
N ILE A 314 3.47 -15.31 -14.76
CA ILE A 314 3.51 -14.30 -15.82
C ILE A 314 4.81 -13.52 -15.68
N GLY A 315 5.55 -13.39 -16.79
CA GLY A 315 6.77 -12.59 -16.83
C GLY A 315 6.50 -11.08 -16.82
N ASN A 316 7.46 -10.28 -16.37
CA ASN A 316 7.31 -8.84 -16.26
C ASN A 316 6.81 -8.18 -17.57
N ASN A 317 7.37 -8.55 -18.73
CA ASN A 317 6.97 -8.00 -20.02
C ASN A 317 5.52 -8.37 -20.40
N GLU A 318 5.04 -9.53 -19.95
CA GLU A 318 3.70 -9.99 -20.24
C GLU A 318 2.63 -9.18 -19.50
N TYR A 319 2.94 -8.67 -18.28
CA TYR A 319 2.04 -7.76 -17.59
C TYR A 319 1.74 -6.49 -18.38
N TYR A 320 2.71 -5.95 -19.11
CA TYR A 320 2.50 -4.82 -20.03
C TYR A 320 1.70 -5.21 -21.28
N LYS A 321 1.99 -6.40 -21.85
CA LYS A 321 1.29 -6.88 -23.05
C LYS A 321 -0.20 -7.14 -22.81
N VAL A 322 -0.56 -7.56 -21.61
CA VAL A 322 -1.96 -7.79 -21.22
C VAL A 322 -2.84 -6.59 -21.55
N PHE A 323 -2.37 -5.37 -21.35
CA PHE A 323 -3.15 -4.17 -21.60
C PHE A 323 -3.45 -3.95 -23.09
N LEU A 324 -2.54 -4.30 -24.00
CA LEU A 324 -2.81 -4.26 -25.44
C LEU A 324 -3.91 -5.24 -25.84
N ASP A 325 -3.83 -6.47 -25.30
CA ASP A 325 -4.82 -7.52 -25.56
C ASP A 325 -6.19 -7.17 -24.93
N PHE A 326 -6.17 -6.58 -23.73
CA PHE A 326 -7.35 -6.11 -23.03
C PHE A 326 -8.03 -4.96 -23.78
N ASN A 327 -7.26 -3.96 -24.21
CA ASN A 327 -7.79 -2.84 -25.01
C ASN A 327 -8.48 -3.33 -26.29
N SER A 328 -7.78 -4.19 -27.05
CA SER A 328 -8.33 -4.69 -28.32
C SER A 328 -9.59 -5.54 -28.14
N LYS A 329 -9.71 -6.32 -27.06
CA LYS A 329 -10.81 -7.28 -26.88
C LYS A 329 -11.98 -6.73 -26.09
N ILE A 330 -11.71 -5.98 -25.04
CA ILE A 330 -12.72 -5.48 -24.09
C ILE A 330 -13.15 -4.07 -24.45
N ILE A 331 -12.18 -3.15 -24.61
CA ILE A 331 -12.47 -1.75 -24.99
C ILE A 331 -12.79 -1.63 -26.47
N LYS A 332 -12.16 -2.47 -27.31
CA LYS A 332 -12.31 -2.51 -28.79
C LYS A 332 -11.78 -1.24 -29.47
N GLU A 333 -10.70 -0.70 -28.94
CA GLU A 333 -9.98 0.44 -29.51
C GLU A 333 -8.65 0.01 -30.12
N ASP A 334 -8.12 0.86 -31.02
CA ASP A 334 -6.76 0.71 -31.54
C ASP A 334 -5.70 0.90 -30.46
N ASN A 335 -4.56 0.28 -30.66
CA ASN A 335 -3.49 0.25 -29.68
C ASN A 335 -2.36 1.27 -29.92
N HIS A 336 -2.42 2.14 -30.92
CA HIS A 336 -1.28 3.00 -31.27
C HIS A 336 -0.95 3.99 -30.14
N ILE A 337 -1.95 4.66 -29.58
CA ILE A 337 -1.79 5.58 -28.43
C ILE A 337 -1.40 4.79 -27.17
N LEU A 338 -2.14 3.72 -26.88
CA LEU A 338 -1.89 2.91 -25.68
C LEU A 338 -0.48 2.30 -25.70
N ARG A 339 0.04 1.90 -26.86
CA ARG A 339 1.40 1.36 -26.99
C ARG A 339 2.46 2.37 -26.56
N ASP A 340 2.27 3.63 -26.88
CA ASP A 340 3.17 4.71 -26.48
C ASP A 340 3.12 4.94 -24.97
N ILE A 341 1.93 4.95 -24.38
CA ILE A 341 1.73 5.08 -22.94
C ILE A 341 2.39 3.89 -22.21
N ILE A 342 2.17 2.67 -22.69
CA ILE A 342 2.79 1.46 -22.12
C ILE A 342 4.32 1.54 -22.25
N ARG A 343 4.84 2.01 -23.38
CA ARG A 343 6.28 2.16 -23.59
C ARG A 343 6.87 3.17 -22.62
N TYR A 344 6.18 4.28 -22.36
CA TYR A 344 6.62 5.24 -21.36
C TYR A 344 6.69 4.63 -19.96
N ASP A 345 5.63 4.00 -19.47
CA ASP A 345 5.62 3.35 -18.16
C ASP A 345 6.68 2.24 -18.05
N TYR A 346 6.87 1.48 -19.15
CA TYR A 346 7.91 0.45 -19.21
C TYR A 346 9.32 1.06 -19.04
N LEU A 347 9.63 2.11 -19.79
CA LEU A 347 10.93 2.75 -19.79
C LEU A 347 11.22 3.50 -18.47
N ASN A 348 10.18 4.01 -17.84
CA ASN A 348 10.28 4.65 -16.52
C ASN A 348 10.57 3.63 -15.39
N SER A 349 10.17 2.36 -15.57
CA SER A 349 10.31 1.32 -14.55
C SER A 349 11.36 0.26 -14.87
N ASN A 350 11.87 0.22 -16.11
CA ASN A 350 12.78 -0.81 -16.58
C ASN A 350 13.88 -0.19 -17.47
N LYS A 351 15.04 -0.86 -17.51
CA LYS A 351 16.10 -0.44 -18.44
C LYS A 351 15.66 -0.71 -19.89
N ARG A 352 16.06 0.16 -20.83
CA ARG A 352 15.82 0.00 -22.26
C ARG A 352 16.30 -1.35 -22.81
N ARG A 353 17.43 -1.83 -22.28
CA ARG A 353 17.98 -3.15 -22.65
C ARG A 353 17.03 -4.24 -22.17
N GLY A 354 16.43 -4.96 -23.11
CA GLY A 354 15.43 -5.98 -22.83
C GLY A 354 14.00 -5.50 -23.04
N MET A 355 13.79 -4.31 -23.61
CA MET A 355 12.48 -3.86 -24.05
C MET A 355 11.87 -4.86 -25.04
N PRO A 356 10.62 -5.31 -24.80
CA PRO A 356 9.98 -6.29 -25.66
C PRO A 356 9.68 -5.71 -27.05
N GLU A 357 9.75 -6.56 -28.07
CA GLU A 357 9.60 -6.18 -29.48
C GLU A 357 8.29 -5.40 -29.76
N PHE A 358 7.21 -5.73 -29.05
CA PHE A 358 5.91 -5.06 -29.23
C PHE A 358 5.89 -3.60 -28.75
N LEU A 359 6.91 -3.14 -28.00
CA LEU A 359 7.09 -1.76 -27.55
C LEU A 359 8.14 -1.00 -28.37
N VAL A 360 8.94 -1.67 -29.17
CA VAL A 360 10.01 -1.01 -29.93
C VAL A 360 9.41 -0.02 -30.94
N SER A 361 9.81 1.24 -30.85
CA SER A 361 9.53 2.29 -31.83
C SER A 361 10.73 2.50 -32.73
N LYS A 362 10.50 2.83 -33.98
CA LYS A 362 11.54 3.19 -34.93
C LYS A 362 11.52 4.70 -35.16
N ILE A 363 12.65 5.36 -34.87
CA ILE A 363 12.88 6.74 -35.27
C ILE A 363 13.64 6.68 -36.61
N ALA A 364 13.29 7.55 -37.55
CA ALA A 364 14.05 7.69 -38.79
C ALA A 364 15.47 8.17 -38.45
N LYS A 365 16.49 7.57 -39.06
CA LYS A 365 17.90 7.93 -38.78
C LYS A 365 18.15 9.43 -38.96
N GLU A 366 17.56 10.02 -39.93
CA GLU A 366 17.67 11.47 -40.20
C GLU A 366 17.06 12.33 -39.10
N GLU A 367 15.95 11.90 -38.48
CA GLU A 367 15.34 12.56 -37.33
C GLU A 367 16.24 12.44 -36.10
N GLU A 368 16.74 11.24 -35.83
CA GLU A 368 17.62 10.97 -34.70
C GLU A 368 18.93 11.77 -34.80
N GLU A 369 19.54 11.84 -35.99
CA GLU A 369 20.75 12.63 -36.25
C GLU A 369 20.53 14.13 -36.03
N LYS A 370 19.41 14.69 -36.52
CA LYS A 370 19.05 16.11 -36.28
C LYS A 370 18.92 16.42 -34.79
N ILE A 371 18.29 15.52 -34.02
CA ILE A 371 18.16 15.68 -32.57
C ILE A 371 19.54 15.64 -31.90
N LYS A 372 20.36 14.66 -32.24
CA LYS A 372 21.71 14.51 -31.71
C LYS A 372 22.58 15.73 -32.03
N GLU A 373 22.44 16.29 -33.22
CA GLU A 373 23.20 17.49 -33.62
C GLU A 373 22.73 18.73 -32.84
N LYS A 374 21.43 18.93 -32.73
CA LYS A 374 20.82 20.06 -32.00
C LYS A 374 21.20 20.09 -30.52
N TYR A 375 21.25 18.95 -29.88
CA TYR A 375 21.48 18.83 -28.42
C TYR A 375 22.90 18.32 -28.04
N ARG A 376 23.83 18.27 -29.02
CA ARG A 376 25.19 17.76 -28.82
C ARG A 376 25.99 18.45 -27.70
N GLY A 377 25.72 19.70 -27.42
CA GLY A 377 26.39 20.51 -26.39
C GLY A 377 25.75 20.41 -25.01
N GLU A 378 24.53 19.89 -24.92
CA GLU A 378 23.74 19.90 -23.69
C GLU A 378 23.67 18.50 -23.07
N TYR A 379 23.63 17.44 -23.88
CA TYR A 379 23.48 16.07 -23.41
C TYR A 379 24.51 15.12 -24.04
N SER A 380 25.01 14.18 -23.23
CA SER A 380 25.86 13.07 -23.71
C SER A 380 24.99 11.92 -24.24
N PHE A 381 24.98 11.72 -25.54
CA PHE A 381 24.27 10.58 -26.15
C PHE A 381 24.93 9.21 -25.89
N ARG A 382 25.95 9.14 -25.01
CA ARG A 382 26.40 7.90 -24.38
C ARG A 382 25.54 7.51 -23.19
N ASP A 383 24.96 8.54 -22.52
CA ASP A 383 24.19 8.40 -21.28
C ASP A 383 22.68 8.51 -21.54
N TYR A 384 22.30 9.04 -22.70
CA TYR A 384 20.92 9.26 -23.12
C TYR A 384 20.62 8.63 -24.48
N TYR A 385 19.36 8.24 -24.67
CA TYR A 385 18.83 7.81 -25.97
C TYR A 385 17.52 8.54 -26.26
N VAL A 386 17.18 8.63 -27.54
CA VAL A 386 15.98 9.33 -28.02
C VAL A 386 14.85 8.32 -28.16
N GLU A 387 13.67 8.67 -27.64
CA GLU A 387 12.41 7.97 -27.91
C GLU A 387 11.40 8.93 -28.56
N LYS A 388 10.66 8.43 -29.54
CA LYS A 388 9.60 9.16 -30.24
C LYS A 388 8.24 8.61 -29.83
N PHE A 389 7.30 9.49 -29.52
CA PHE A 389 5.91 9.19 -29.19
C PHE A 389 4.99 9.86 -30.21
N CYS A 390 3.89 9.21 -30.61
CA CYS A 390 2.89 9.76 -31.51
C CYS A 390 1.90 10.70 -30.82
N ILE A 391 2.00 10.84 -29.50
CA ILE A 391 1.19 11.75 -28.69
C ILE A 391 2.08 12.73 -27.92
N ASN A 392 1.50 13.83 -27.49
CA ASN A 392 2.13 14.68 -26.49
C ASN A 392 2.14 13.95 -25.13
N ILE A 393 3.18 13.12 -24.93
CA ILE A 393 3.27 12.23 -23.76
C ILE A 393 3.35 13.02 -22.45
N ASN A 394 4.00 14.20 -22.42
CA ASN A 394 4.10 15.01 -21.21
C ASN A 394 2.72 15.59 -20.83
N LYS A 395 1.94 16.09 -21.78
CA LYS A 395 0.59 16.55 -21.54
C LYS A 395 -0.28 15.42 -20.97
N PHE A 396 -0.16 14.23 -21.55
CA PHE A 396 -0.87 13.05 -21.03
C PHE A 396 -0.47 12.69 -19.62
N ILE A 397 0.83 12.68 -19.29
CA ILE A 397 1.33 12.38 -17.94
C ILE A 397 0.76 13.38 -16.92
N GLN A 398 0.73 14.67 -17.27
CA GLN A 398 0.28 15.73 -16.37
C GLN A 398 -1.25 15.75 -16.20
N SER A 399 -2.00 15.68 -17.27
CA SER A 399 -3.46 15.92 -17.27
C SER A 399 -4.31 14.72 -17.67
N GLY A 400 -3.75 13.65 -18.24
CA GLY A 400 -4.49 12.55 -18.85
C GLY A 400 -5.09 12.89 -20.21
N GLU A 401 -4.85 14.10 -20.74
CA GLU A 401 -5.41 14.56 -22.00
C GLU A 401 -4.59 14.03 -23.18
N ILE A 402 -5.25 13.36 -24.13
CA ILE A 402 -4.62 12.81 -25.33
C ILE A 402 -4.59 13.89 -26.40
N GLU A 403 -3.39 14.25 -26.84
CA GLU A 403 -3.14 15.13 -27.97
C GLU A 403 -2.23 14.39 -28.96
N GLU A 404 -2.74 14.08 -30.13
CA GLU A 404 -1.95 13.43 -31.21
C GLU A 404 -0.97 14.46 -31.79
N LYS A 405 0.27 14.36 -31.33
CA LYS A 405 1.38 15.22 -31.73
C LYS A 405 2.68 14.49 -31.44
N ASP A 406 3.49 14.33 -32.46
CA ASP A 406 4.83 13.72 -32.28
C ASP A 406 5.61 14.50 -31.21
N THR A 407 6.07 13.76 -30.18
CA THR A 407 6.97 14.28 -29.15
C THR A 407 8.19 13.41 -29.03
N TYR A 408 9.27 14.01 -28.59
CA TYR A 408 10.57 13.34 -28.44
C TYR A 408 11.08 13.53 -27.01
N MET A 409 11.62 12.48 -26.44
CA MET A 409 12.21 12.51 -25.11
C MET A 409 13.61 11.93 -25.13
N LEU A 410 14.48 12.53 -24.34
CA LEU A 410 15.76 11.93 -23.95
C LEU A 410 15.55 11.17 -22.66
N LEU A 411 15.85 9.90 -22.69
CA LEU A 411 15.75 9.00 -21.54
C LEU A 411 17.16 8.61 -21.14
N GLY A 412 17.54 8.93 -19.89
CA GLY A 412 18.82 8.55 -19.33
C GLY A 412 18.86 7.07 -18.96
N TYR A 413 20.05 6.49 -18.98
CA TYR A 413 20.25 5.12 -18.46
C TYR A 413 20.15 5.05 -16.93
N GLU A 414 20.21 6.22 -16.25
CA GLU A 414 20.18 6.39 -14.78
C GLU A 414 19.05 7.31 -14.30
N GLU A 415 17.83 7.23 -14.87
CA GLU A 415 16.60 7.87 -14.35
C GLU A 415 16.33 9.36 -14.70
N ASN A 416 17.03 9.98 -15.62
CA ASN A 416 16.66 11.34 -16.06
C ASN A 416 15.85 11.31 -17.35
N VAL A 417 14.63 11.82 -17.29
CA VAL A 417 13.77 12.02 -18.48
C VAL A 417 13.77 13.50 -18.83
N VAL A 418 14.13 13.84 -20.06
CA VAL A 418 14.11 15.22 -20.55
C VAL A 418 13.30 15.30 -21.82
N GLU A 419 12.29 16.16 -21.83
CA GLU A 419 11.57 16.48 -23.08
C GLU A 419 12.46 17.32 -24.00
N ILE A 420 12.50 16.94 -25.26
CA ILE A 420 13.20 17.69 -26.29
C ILE A 420 12.25 18.10 -27.41
N PHE A 421 12.47 19.26 -27.96
CA PHE A 421 11.67 19.81 -29.05
C PHE A 421 12.48 19.80 -30.34
N ILE A 422 11.87 19.31 -31.43
CA ILE A 422 12.46 19.38 -32.78
C ILE A 422 12.08 20.69 -33.44
#